data_1734a5fe38499d5928b1d2d73faa4686
#
_entry.id   1734a5fe38499d5928b1d2d73faa4686
#
_cell.length_a   1.000
_cell.length_b   1.000
_cell.length_c   1.000
_cell.angle_alpha   90.00
_cell.angle_beta   90.00
_cell.angle_gamma   90.00
#
_symmetry.space_group_name_H-M   'P 1'
#
loop_
_entity.id
_entity.type
_entity.pdbx_description
1 polymer ?
#
loop_
_entity_poly.entity_id
_entity_poly.type
_entity_poly.pdbx_seq_one_letter_code
_entity_poly.pdbx_strand_id
1 'polypeptide(L)'
;MTKPFGRAKARTKKPKSLRKGPDRRRQIIAAASGLFARNGFEGTSIRDIAAASGVLSGSLYYHFPSKEDLLFTVHQESLTAMRQEVETAIAGIKEPWNRLEEAIVAHCRVLLGGSVTRAILTPPRYYNLKGVRKLVRQRDEYEQIFASLIDELPLRTDCDRHAFRLSILGAMNWTVFWYTAGGRLSVDDVGRQIALMVRGAANGAATKR
;
A
#
# COMPACT_ATOMS: atom_id res chain seq x y z
N MET A 1 14.36 -73.59 -5.41
CA MET A 1 13.04 -72.91 -5.43
C MET A 1 13.19 -71.51 -4.83
N THR A 2 13.37 -70.54 -5.68
CA THR A 2 13.59 -69.13 -5.34
C THR A 2 12.37 -68.30 -5.75
N LYS A 3 11.73 -67.65 -4.80
CA LYS A 3 10.58 -66.74 -5.03
C LYS A 3 11.08 -65.38 -5.50
N PRO A 4 10.40 -64.69 -6.46
CA PRO A 4 10.80 -63.40 -6.94
C PRO A 4 10.30 -62.27 -6.03
N PHE A 5 11.16 -61.27 -5.82
CA PHE A 5 10.91 -60.01 -5.11
C PHE A 5 9.86 -59.14 -5.81
N GLY A 6 8.78 -58.82 -5.13
CA GLY A 6 7.77 -57.89 -5.60
C GLY A 6 8.27 -56.41 -5.60
N ARG A 7 8.27 -55.79 -6.77
CA ARG A 7 8.57 -54.39 -6.99
C ARG A 7 7.41 -53.54 -6.49
N ALA A 8 7.59 -52.80 -5.36
CA ALA A 8 6.64 -51.83 -4.87
C ALA A 8 6.58 -50.63 -5.86
N LYS A 9 5.40 -50.39 -6.46
CA LYS A 9 5.13 -49.21 -7.29
C LYS A 9 5.01 -48.01 -6.38
N ALA A 10 5.96 -47.08 -6.48
CA ALA A 10 5.87 -45.76 -5.85
C ALA A 10 4.63 -45.02 -6.38
N ARG A 11 3.67 -44.75 -5.48
CA ARG A 11 2.51 -43.88 -5.75
C ARG A 11 3.00 -42.45 -5.83
N THR A 12 3.17 -41.94 -7.06
CA THR A 12 3.34 -40.51 -7.29
C THR A 12 2.11 -39.75 -6.79
N LYS A 13 2.29 -38.94 -5.74
CA LYS A 13 1.27 -38.00 -5.29
C LYS A 13 0.93 -37.03 -6.42
N LYS A 14 -0.31 -37.08 -6.92
CA LYS A 14 -0.86 -36.05 -7.83
C LYS A 14 -0.69 -34.68 -7.17
N PRO A 15 -0.26 -33.64 -7.93
CA PRO A 15 -0.18 -32.29 -7.37
C PRO A 15 -1.58 -31.84 -6.95
N LYS A 16 -1.65 -31.18 -5.77
CA LYS A 16 -2.87 -30.61 -5.19
C LYS A 16 -3.60 -29.79 -6.25
N SER A 17 -4.91 -30.03 -6.39
CA SER A 17 -5.81 -29.37 -7.32
C SER A 17 -5.60 -27.84 -7.33
N LEU A 18 -5.34 -27.32 -8.51
CA LEU A 18 -5.25 -25.90 -8.81
C LEU A 18 -6.56 -25.21 -8.37
N ARG A 19 -6.50 -24.44 -7.28
CA ARG A 19 -7.59 -23.55 -6.89
C ARG A 19 -7.84 -22.59 -8.05
N LYS A 20 -9.04 -22.64 -8.63
CA LYS A 20 -9.46 -21.79 -9.77
C LYS A 20 -10.23 -20.58 -9.21
N GLY A 21 -10.07 -19.41 -9.82
CA GLY A 21 -10.93 -18.26 -9.60
C GLY A 21 -10.32 -17.14 -8.73
N PRO A 22 -11.11 -16.45 -7.90
CA PRO A 22 -10.74 -15.23 -7.16
C PRO A 22 -9.46 -15.36 -6.32
N ASP A 23 -9.19 -16.55 -5.76
CA ASP A 23 -7.98 -16.84 -4.99
C ASP A 23 -6.69 -16.70 -5.83
N ARG A 24 -6.74 -17.10 -7.12
CA ARG A 24 -5.57 -17.05 -7.99
C ARG A 24 -5.21 -15.61 -8.35
N ARG A 25 -6.22 -14.80 -8.67
CA ARG A 25 -6.02 -13.38 -8.97
C ARG A 25 -5.39 -12.65 -7.78
N ARG A 26 -5.89 -12.88 -6.56
CA ARG A 26 -5.32 -12.31 -5.33
C ARG A 26 -3.88 -12.77 -5.08
N GLN A 27 -3.55 -14.05 -5.32
CA GLN A 27 -2.19 -14.56 -5.18
C GLN A 27 -1.22 -13.84 -6.13
N ILE A 28 -1.63 -13.60 -7.39
CA ILE A 28 -0.83 -12.86 -8.37
C ILE A 28 -0.61 -11.42 -7.90
N ILE A 29 -1.67 -10.73 -7.45
CA ILE A 29 -1.58 -9.35 -6.98
C ILE A 29 -0.65 -9.24 -5.75
N ALA A 30 -0.79 -10.14 -4.78
CA ALA A 30 0.07 -10.16 -3.60
C ALA A 30 1.55 -10.41 -3.93
N ALA A 31 1.83 -11.36 -4.85
CA ALA A 31 3.19 -11.63 -5.32
C ALA A 31 3.77 -10.42 -6.07
N ALA A 32 2.98 -9.81 -6.96
CA ALA A 32 3.38 -8.62 -7.72
C ALA A 32 3.66 -7.44 -6.81
N SER A 33 2.77 -7.18 -5.85
CA SER A 33 2.95 -6.11 -4.86
C SER A 33 4.28 -6.24 -4.12
N GLY A 34 4.59 -7.43 -3.61
CA GLY A 34 5.85 -7.69 -2.91
C GLY A 34 7.09 -7.53 -3.81
N LEU A 35 7.02 -7.97 -5.07
CA LEU A 35 8.12 -7.83 -6.03
C LEU A 35 8.32 -6.39 -6.48
N PHE A 36 7.25 -5.66 -6.81
CA PHE A 36 7.33 -4.25 -7.16
C PHE A 36 7.87 -3.40 -6.00
N ALA A 37 7.51 -3.73 -4.76
CA ALA A 37 8.04 -3.05 -3.59
C ALA A 37 9.55 -3.24 -3.41
N ARG A 38 10.07 -4.46 -3.64
CA ARG A 38 11.49 -4.78 -3.46
C ARG A 38 12.37 -4.36 -4.62
N ASN A 39 11.95 -4.68 -5.84
CA ASN A 39 12.77 -4.60 -7.04
C ASN A 39 12.41 -3.41 -7.94
N GLY A 40 11.31 -2.69 -7.63
CA GLY A 40 10.72 -1.70 -8.52
C GLY A 40 9.98 -2.32 -9.70
N PHE A 41 9.30 -1.48 -10.49
CA PHE A 41 8.57 -1.93 -11.68
C PHE A 41 9.50 -2.51 -12.75
N GLU A 42 10.56 -1.78 -13.10
CA GLU A 42 11.51 -2.21 -14.15
C GLU A 42 12.27 -3.48 -13.77
N GLY A 43 12.69 -3.60 -12.50
CA GLY A 43 13.43 -4.76 -11.99
C GLY A 43 12.57 -6.00 -11.74
N THR A 44 11.27 -5.98 -12.08
CA THR A 44 10.35 -7.10 -11.89
C THR A 44 9.82 -7.60 -13.23
N SER A 45 10.01 -8.89 -13.54
CA SER A 45 9.46 -9.51 -14.73
C SER A 45 8.14 -10.26 -14.45
N ILE A 46 7.34 -10.47 -15.50
CA ILE A 46 6.13 -11.33 -15.43
C ILE A 46 6.48 -12.76 -15.02
N ARG A 47 7.67 -13.24 -15.40
CA ARG A 47 8.16 -14.59 -15.03
C ARG A 47 8.42 -14.70 -13.52
N ASP A 48 9.01 -13.66 -12.92
CA ASP A 48 9.26 -13.61 -11.47
C ASP A 48 7.94 -13.60 -10.71
N ILE A 49 6.96 -12.83 -11.18
CA ILE A 49 5.63 -12.76 -10.56
C ILE A 49 4.92 -14.11 -10.69
N ALA A 50 4.98 -14.76 -11.86
CA ALA A 50 4.40 -16.06 -12.09
C ALA A 50 5.02 -17.13 -11.17
N ALA A 51 6.34 -17.15 -11.07
CA ALA A 51 7.06 -18.04 -10.15
C ALA A 51 6.68 -17.80 -8.68
N ALA A 52 6.68 -16.55 -8.23
CA ALA A 52 6.35 -16.17 -6.86
C ALA A 52 4.87 -16.46 -6.48
N SER A 53 3.96 -16.38 -7.45
CA SER A 53 2.53 -16.69 -7.25
C SER A 53 2.16 -18.16 -7.51
N GLY A 54 3.13 -19.01 -7.90
CA GLY A 54 2.90 -20.41 -8.21
C GLY A 54 1.98 -20.65 -9.41
N VAL A 55 2.03 -19.76 -10.42
CA VAL A 55 1.28 -19.88 -11.66
C VAL A 55 2.21 -20.01 -12.88
N LEU A 56 1.69 -20.53 -13.98
CA LEU A 56 2.40 -20.47 -15.27
C LEU A 56 2.29 -19.05 -15.85
N SER A 57 3.32 -18.56 -16.52
CA SER A 57 3.31 -17.23 -17.15
C SER A 57 2.13 -17.02 -18.10
N GLY A 58 1.74 -18.03 -18.88
CA GLY A 58 0.54 -17.98 -19.72
C GLY A 58 -0.76 -17.82 -18.94
N SER A 59 -0.85 -18.41 -17.74
CA SER A 59 -2.01 -18.24 -16.84
C SER A 59 -2.06 -16.84 -16.26
N LEU A 60 -0.93 -16.18 -16.03
CA LEU A 60 -0.86 -14.80 -15.56
C LEU A 60 -1.45 -13.85 -16.61
N TYR A 61 -1.09 -14.00 -17.88
CA TYR A 61 -1.63 -13.18 -18.97
C TYR A 61 -3.15 -13.33 -19.15
N TYR A 62 -3.73 -14.47 -18.76
CA TYR A 62 -5.19 -14.61 -18.72
C TYR A 62 -5.85 -13.68 -17.71
N HIS A 63 -5.19 -13.40 -16.58
CA HIS A 63 -5.71 -12.52 -15.53
C HIS A 63 -5.33 -11.05 -15.73
N PHE A 64 -4.14 -10.79 -16.29
CA PHE A 64 -3.58 -9.45 -16.47
C PHE A 64 -2.90 -9.38 -17.84
N PRO A 65 -3.50 -8.62 -18.79
CA PRO A 65 -2.98 -8.53 -20.16
C PRO A 65 -1.54 -7.98 -20.26
N SER A 66 -1.14 -7.15 -19.29
CA SER A 66 0.20 -6.55 -19.25
C SER A 66 0.71 -6.41 -17.81
N LYS A 67 2.02 -6.14 -17.67
CA LYS A 67 2.65 -5.82 -16.39
C LYS A 67 2.13 -4.49 -15.83
N GLU A 68 1.82 -3.57 -16.71
CA GLU A 68 1.21 -2.27 -16.41
C GLU A 68 -0.20 -2.41 -15.83
N ASP A 69 -1.04 -3.29 -16.40
CA ASP A 69 -2.40 -3.57 -15.87
C ASP A 69 -2.33 -4.21 -14.47
N LEU A 70 -1.34 -5.07 -14.25
CA LEU A 70 -1.11 -5.66 -12.95
C LEU A 70 -0.64 -4.60 -11.93
N LEU A 71 0.32 -3.74 -12.30
CA LEU A 71 0.77 -2.63 -11.46
C LEU A 71 -0.41 -1.68 -11.14
N PHE A 72 -1.21 -1.36 -12.14
CA PHE A 72 -2.42 -0.55 -11.96
C PHE A 72 -3.38 -1.17 -10.94
N THR A 73 -3.61 -2.48 -11.03
CA THR A 73 -4.46 -3.20 -10.07
C THR A 73 -3.86 -3.19 -8.66
N VAL A 74 -2.55 -3.40 -8.54
CA VAL A 74 -1.85 -3.30 -7.25
C VAL A 74 -2.06 -1.92 -6.63
N HIS A 75 -1.90 -0.84 -7.40
CA HIS A 75 -2.17 0.53 -6.94
C HIS A 75 -3.59 0.74 -6.46
N GLN A 76 -4.58 0.27 -7.25
CA GLN A 76 -5.99 0.42 -6.88
C GLN A 76 -6.32 -0.29 -5.56
N GLU A 77 -5.88 -1.54 -5.40
CA GLU A 77 -6.11 -2.30 -4.17
C GLU A 77 -5.41 -1.65 -2.98
N SER A 78 -4.23 -1.08 -3.20
CA SER A 78 -3.47 -0.37 -2.18
C SER A 78 -4.17 0.90 -1.69
N LEU A 79 -4.62 1.74 -2.61
CA LEU A 79 -5.38 2.96 -2.26
C LEU A 79 -6.69 2.62 -1.57
N THR A 80 -7.37 1.56 -2.01
CA THR A 80 -8.59 1.08 -1.35
C THR A 80 -8.32 0.63 0.08
N ALA A 81 -7.26 -0.15 0.30
CA ALA A 81 -6.86 -0.61 1.63
C ALA A 81 -6.48 0.57 2.55
N MET A 82 -5.71 1.54 2.03
CA MET A 82 -5.37 2.76 2.78
C MET A 82 -6.61 3.52 3.20
N ARG A 83 -7.54 3.72 2.27
CA ARG A 83 -8.79 4.41 2.56
C ARG A 83 -9.59 3.72 3.66
N GLN A 84 -9.80 2.42 3.53
CA GLN A 84 -10.56 1.62 4.51
C GLN A 84 -9.92 1.65 5.89
N GLU A 85 -8.59 1.53 5.97
CA GLU A 85 -7.87 1.56 7.24
C GLU A 85 -8.00 2.93 7.93
N VAL A 86 -7.81 4.02 7.17
CA VAL A 86 -7.96 5.38 7.70
C VAL A 86 -9.39 5.65 8.13
N GLU A 87 -10.40 5.36 7.30
CA GLU A 87 -11.82 5.55 7.63
C GLU A 87 -12.22 4.75 8.89
N THR A 88 -11.70 3.52 9.03
CA THR A 88 -11.94 2.68 10.21
C THR A 88 -11.28 3.28 11.46
N ALA A 89 -10.04 3.73 11.34
CA ALA A 89 -9.28 4.28 12.47
C ALA A 89 -9.90 5.56 13.05
N ILE A 90 -10.47 6.41 12.20
CA ILE A 90 -11.09 7.68 12.65
C ILE A 90 -12.55 7.54 13.07
N ALA A 91 -13.16 6.37 12.86
CA ALA A 91 -14.57 6.16 13.16
C ALA A 91 -14.87 6.35 14.67
N GLY A 92 -15.88 7.16 14.98
CA GLY A 92 -16.32 7.41 16.34
C GLY A 92 -15.46 8.38 17.17
N ILE A 93 -14.30 8.81 16.67
CA ILE A 93 -13.47 9.83 17.32
C ILE A 93 -14.07 11.21 17.03
N LYS A 94 -14.29 12.00 18.07
CA LYS A 94 -14.94 13.34 17.96
C LYS A 94 -13.93 14.49 17.95
N GLU A 95 -12.83 14.34 18.68
CA GLU A 95 -11.83 15.41 18.82
C GLU A 95 -11.00 15.51 17.53
N PRO A 96 -10.95 16.70 16.86
CA PRO A 96 -10.37 16.83 15.53
C PRO A 96 -8.88 16.45 15.44
N TRP A 97 -8.07 16.82 16.42
CA TRP A 97 -6.64 16.48 16.44
C TRP A 97 -6.41 15.00 16.63
N ASN A 98 -7.20 14.32 17.46
CA ASN A 98 -7.10 12.88 17.65
C ASN A 98 -7.53 12.12 16.39
N ARG A 99 -8.54 12.65 15.67
CA ARG A 99 -8.93 12.09 14.36
C ARG A 99 -7.79 12.19 13.35
N LEU A 100 -7.14 13.34 13.25
CA LEU A 100 -6.00 13.52 12.36
C LEU A 100 -4.82 12.63 12.77
N GLU A 101 -4.52 12.50 14.05
CA GLU A 101 -3.46 11.62 14.57
C GLU A 101 -3.71 10.17 14.17
N GLU A 102 -4.90 9.63 14.43
CA GLU A 102 -5.22 8.24 14.07
C GLU A 102 -5.24 8.03 12.55
N ALA A 103 -5.65 9.03 11.75
CA ALA A 103 -5.53 8.98 10.30
C ALA A 103 -4.07 8.87 9.84
N ILE A 104 -3.16 9.64 10.44
CA ILE A 104 -1.71 9.60 10.15
C ILE A 104 -1.13 8.24 10.54
N VAL A 105 -1.46 7.73 11.74
CA VAL A 105 -0.99 6.42 12.21
C VAL A 105 -1.48 5.30 11.29
N ALA A 106 -2.78 5.30 10.95
CA ALA A 106 -3.37 4.31 10.04
C ALA A 106 -2.74 4.34 8.64
N HIS A 107 -2.50 5.55 8.09
CA HIS A 107 -1.76 5.71 6.83
C HIS A 107 -0.38 5.06 6.92
N CYS A 108 0.39 5.35 7.97
CA CYS A 108 1.72 4.77 8.17
C CYS A 108 1.67 3.24 8.32
N ARG A 109 0.66 2.68 9.01
CA ARG A 109 0.48 1.22 9.13
C ARG A 109 0.35 0.55 7.77
N VAL A 110 -0.50 1.05 6.90
CA VAL A 110 -0.64 0.50 5.54
C VAL A 110 0.61 0.73 4.72
N LEU A 111 1.14 1.94 4.78
CA LEU A 111 2.30 2.33 3.99
C LEU A 111 3.57 1.57 4.38
N LEU A 112 3.84 1.29 5.63
CA LEU A 112 5.04 0.64 6.16
C LEU A 112 4.85 -0.84 6.52
N GLY A 113 3.61 -1.33 6.52
CA GLY A 113 3.25 -2.71 6.86
C GLY A 113 3.69 -3.80 5.86
N GLY A 114 4.42 -3.44 4.84
CA GLY A 114 5.31 -4.34 4.09
C GLY A 114 4.81 -4.93 2.78
N SER A 115 3.52 -4.89 2.42
CA SER A 115 3.09 -5.58 1.19
C SER A 115 2.68 -4.66 0.04
N VAL A 116 2.45 -3.37 0.30
CA VAL A 116 1.74 -2.49 -0.63
C VAL A 116 2.60 -1.31 -1.11
N THR A 117 3.62 -1.00 -0.40
CA THR A 117 4.13 0.34 -0.15
C THR A 117 4.80 1.05 -1.32
N ARG A 118 5.80 0.43 -1.95
CA ARG A 118 6.58 1.13 -2.98
C ARG A 118 5.86 1.22 -4.32
N ALA A 119 4.93 0.31 -4.57
CA ALA A 119 4.13 0.37 -5.80
C ALA A 119 3.30 1.66 -5.88
N ILE A 120 2.74 2.14 -4.75
CA ILE A 120 1.95 3.38 -4.69
C ILE A 120 2.78 4.61 -5.10
N LEU A 121 4.08 4.59 -4.84
CA LEU A 121 5.00 5.68 -5.19
C LEU A 121 5.54 5.58 -6.62
N THR A 122 5.14 4.55 -7.39
CA THR A 122 5.57 4.39 -8.78
C THR A 122 5.01 5.50 -9.66
N PRO A 123 5.85 6.17 -10.46
CA PRO A 123 5.40 7.27 -11.31
C PRO A 123 4.33 6.88 -12.32
N PRO A 124 3.36 7.76 -12.62
CA PRO A 124 2.26 7.52 -13.56
C PRO A 124 2.70 7.18 -15.00
N ARG A 125 3.96 7.42 -15.37
CA ARG A 125 4.51 7.14 -16.70
C ARG A 125 4.36 5.70 -17.20
N TYR A 126 4.12 4.77 -16.27
CA TYR A 126 3.92 3.35 -16.59
C TYR A 126 2.47 2.99 -16.92
N TYR A 127 1.56 3.95 -16.93
CA TYR A 127 0.15 3.71 -17.18
C TYR A 127 -0.31 4.32 -18.50
N ASN A 128 -1.32 3.71 -19.11
CA ASN A 128 -2.04 4.37 -20.20
C ASN A 128 -2.86 5.56 -19.65
N LEU A 129 -3.27 6.48 -20.53
CA LEU A 129 -4.00 7.70 -20.15
C LEU A 129 -5.27 7.45 -19.33
N LYS A 130 -6.00 6.35 -19.60
CA LYS A 130 -7.22 5.99 -18.85
C LYS A 130 -6.85 5.53 -17.44
N GLY A 131 -5.80 4.72 -17.31
CA GLY A 131 -5.26 4.26 -16.02
C GLY A 131 -4.78 5.42 -15.17
N VAL A 132 -4.03 6.34 -15.75
CA VAL A 132 -3.55 7.56 -15.04
C VAL A 132 -4.73 8.35 -14.48
N ARG A 133 -5.75 8.67 -15.29
CA ARG A 133 -6.90 9.46 -14.81
C ARG A 133 -7.65 8.78 -13.67
N LYS A 134 -7.79 7.45 -13.74
CA LYS A 134 -8.48 6.70 -12.69
C LYS A 134 -7.68 6.70 -11.38
N LEU A 135 -6.36 6.51 -11.43
CA LEU A 135 -5.50 6.56 -10.25
C LEU A 135 -5.44 7.96 -9.65
N VAL A 136 -5.34 9.01 -10.47
CA VAL A 136 -5.37 10.40 -10.00
C VAL A 136 -6.67 10.64 -9.23
N ARG A 137 -7.82 10.27 -9.79
CA ARG A 137 -9.11 10.42 -9.09
C ARG A 137 -9.16 9.67 -7.77
N GLN A 138 -8.72 8.42 -7.73
CA GLN A 138 -8.71 7.63 -6.49
C GLN A 138 -7.77 8.23 -5.43
N ARG A 139 -6.62 8.77 -5.87
CA ARG A 139 -5.72 9.48 -4.99
C ARG A 139 -6.37 10.76 -4.46
N ASP A 140 -7.01 11.54 -5.32
CA ASP A 140 -7.70 12.78 -4.93
C ASP A 140 -8.85 12.47 -3.95
N GLU A 141 -9.63 11.40 -4.16
CA GLU A 141 -10.66 10.92 -3.23
C GLU A 141 -10.06 10.52 -1.88
N TYR A 142 -8.88 9.89 -1.87
CA TYR A 142 -8.17 9.56 -0.65
C TYR A 142 -7.63 10.82 0.07
N GLU A 143 -7.02 11.73 -0.66
CA GLU A 143 -6.51 13.00 -0.13
C GLU A 143 -7.62 13.88 0.44
N GLN A 144 -8.86 13.76 -0.08
CA GLN A 144 -10.02 14.48 0.42
C GLN A 144 -10.38 14.10 1.87
N ILE A 145 -10.07 12.87 2.32
CA ILE A 145 -10.22 12.50 3.73
C ILE A 145 -9.38 13.42 4.61
N PHE A 146 -8.11 13.61 4.27
CA PHE A 146 -7.22 14.50 5.01
C PHE A 146 -7.64 15.96 4.90
N ALA A 147 -8.14 16.40 3.73
CA ALA A 147 -8.68 17.75 3.57
C ALA A 147 -9.82 18.00 4.57
N SER A 148 -10.79 17.08 4.65
CA SER A 148 -11.92 17.19 5.57
C SER A 148 -11.48 17.19 7.03
N LEU A 149 -10.50 16.34 7.41
CA LEU A 149 -9.96 16.33 8.77
C LEU A 149 -9.27 17.64 9.14
N ILE A 150 -8.53 18.23 8.19
CA ILE A 150 -7.81 19.49 8.39
C ILE A 150 -8.79 20.68 8.47
N ASP A 151 -9.90 20.61 7.73
CA ASP A 151 -10.93 21.66 7.78
C ASP A 151 -11.61 21.78 9.15
N GLU A 152 -11.67 20.69 9.91
CA GLU A 152 -12.17 20.66 11.28
C GLU A 152 -11.19 21.22 12.32
N LEU A 153 -9.89 21.39 11.96
CA LEU A 153 -8.88 21.85 12.92
C LEU A 153 -8.95 23.35 13.18
N PRO A 154 -8.71 23.78 14.43
CA PRO A 154 -8.57 25.19 14.81
C PRO A 154 -7.18 25.72 14.41
N LEU A 155 -6.91 25.73 13.11
CA LEU A 155 -5.64 26.25 12.58
C LEU A 155 -5.62 27.78 12.61
N ARG A 156 -4.43 28.35 12.69
CA ARG A 156 -4.18 29.79 12.55
C ARG A 156 -4.69 30.29 11.20
N THR A 157 -5.12 31.53 11.14
CA THR A 157 -5.67 32.16 9.93
C THR A 157 -4.65 32.38 8.82
N ASP A 158 -3.35 32.43 9.16
CA ASP A 158 -2.24 32.54 8.23
C ASP A 158 -1.71 31.16 7.74
N CYS A 159 -2.30 30.05 8.21
CA CYS A 159 -1.95 28.72 7.77
C CYS A 159 -2.73 28.35 6.51
N ASP A 160 -2.03 28.19 5.38
CA ASP A 160 -2.62 27.64 4.16
C ASP A 160 -2.94 26.14 4.35
N ARG A 161 -4.24 25.80 4.40
CA ARG A 161 -4.73 24.44 4.65
C ARG A 161 -4.30 23.45 3.57
N HIS A 162 -4.18 23.90 2.32
CA HIS A 162 -3.73 23.08 1.20
C HIS A 162 -2.25 22.71 1.35
N ALA A 163 -1.39 23.70 1.60
CA ALA A 163 0.04 23.47 1.85
C ALA A 163 0.26 22.60 3.09
N PHE A 164 -0.52 22.83 4.15
CA PHE A 164 -0.48 22.03 5.39
C PHE A 164 -0.80 20.54 5.10
N ARG A 165 -1.88 20.26 4.35
CA ARG A 165 -2.24 18.91 3.91
C ARG A 165 -1.12 18.25 3.11
N LEU A 166 -0.59 18.94 2.09
CA LEU A 166 0.47 18.38 1.25
C LEU A 166 1.76 18.12 2.04
N SER A 167 2.06 18.95 3.05
CA SER A 167 3.21 18.74 3.94
C SER A 167 3.03 17.47 4.78
N ILE A 168 1.84 17.23 5.32
CA ILE A 168 1.53 16.02 6.08
C ILE A 168 1.65 14.77 5.18
N LEU A 169 1.00 14.79 4.02
CA LEU A 169 1.05 13.68 3.06
C LEU A 169 2.49 13.42 2.59
N GLY A 170 3.25 14.48 2.34
CA GLY A 170 4.67 14.39 1.98
C GLY A 170 5.51 13.74 3.09
N ALA A 171 5.32 14.17 4.34
CA ALA A 171 6.02 13.61 5.49
C ALA A 171 5.72 12.11 5.67
N MET A 172 4.45 11.72 5.59
CA MET A 172 4.03 10.32 5.67
C MET A 172 4.63 9.49 4.53
N ASN A 173 4.49 9.94 3.28
CA ASN A 173 4.99 9.22 2.11
C ASN A 173 6.51 9.08 2.10
N TRP A 174 7.24 10.06 2.64
CA TRP A 174 8.71 10.03 2.72
C TRP A 174 9.23 8.95 3.68
N THR A 175 8.41 8.47 4.62
CA THR A 175 8.81 7.44 5.60
C THR A 175 9.33 6.15 4.96
N VAL A 176 8.85 5.79 3.77
CA VAL A 176 9.30 4.58 3.05
C VAL A 176 10.79 4.57 2.69
N PHE A 177 11.44 5.72 2.68
CA PHE A 177 12.85 5.85 2.33
C PHE A 177 13.80 5.70 3.51
N TRP A 178 13.32 5.92 4.73
CA TRP A 178 14.16 5.87 5.92
C TRP A 178 13.68 4.91 7.01
N TYR A 179 12.42 4.50 6.98
CA TYR A 179 11.92 3.55 7.98
C TYR A 179 12.54 2.17 7.79
N THR A 180 12.99 1.57 8.91
CA THR A 180 13.54 0.21 8.98
C THR A 180 12.71 -0.62 9.95
N ALA A 181 12.11 -1.70 9.45
CA ALA A 181 11.37 -2.64 10.28
C ALA A 181 12.30 -3.28 11.33
N GLY A 182 11.85 -3.37 12.58
CA GLY A 182 12.65 -3.84 13.71
C GLY A 182 13.67 -2.82 14.24
N GLY A 183 13.66 -1.58 13.72
CA GLY A 183 14.44 -0.47 14.24
C GLY A 183 13.88 0.09 15.55
N ARG A 184 14.39 1.26 15.97
CA ARG A 184 14.03 1.92 17.25
C ARG A 184 12.55 2.31 17.38
N LEU A 185 11.90 2.65 16.28
CA LEU A 185 10.50 3.09 16.24
C LEU A 185 9.62 2.03 15.60
N SER A 186 8.49 1.74 16.23
CA SER A 186 7.41 1.00 15.56
C SER A 186 6.74 1.87 14.48
N VAL A 187 5.94 1.26 13.63
CA VAL A 187 5.16 1.99 12.61
C VAL A 187 4.23 3.02 13.27
N ASP A 188 3.59 2.62 14.37
CA ASP A 188 2.70 3.50 15.13
C ASP A 188 3.46 4.67 15.75
N ASP A 189 4.67 4.43 16.28
CA ASP A 189 5.51 5.51 16.81
C ASP A 189 5.87 6.53 15.72
N VAL A 190 6.19 6.06 14.52
CA VAL A 190 6.45 6.95 13.37
C VAL A 190 5.24 7.83 13.08
N GLY A 191 4.05 7.25 13.00
CA GLY A 191 2.81 8.00 12.79
C GLY A 191 2.55 9.03 13.88
N ARG A 192 2.69 8.63 15.16
CA ARG A 192 2.52 9.54 16.31
C ARG A 192 3.56 10.67 16.33
N GLN A 193 4.81 10.39 15.97
CA GLN A 193 5.82 11.45 15.88
C GLN A 193 5.50 12.47 14.78
N ILE A 194 4.99 12.03 13.63
CA ILE A 194 4.52 12.95 12.58
C ILE A 194 3.34 13.78 13.11
N ALA A 195 2.35 13.16 13.75
CA ALA A 195 1.20 13.85 14.30
C ALA A 195 1.60 14.90 15.37
N LEU A 196 2.55 14.55 16.23
CA LEU A 196 3.13 15.44 17.24
C LEU A 196 3.78 16.68 16.60
N MET A 197 4.59 16.49 15.57
CA MET A 197 5.24 17.58 14.83
C MET A 197 4.20 18.48 14.15
N VAL A 198 3.20 17.88 13.51
CA VAL A 198 2.11 18.61 12.83
C VAL A 198 1.31 19.46 13.81
N ARG A 199 0.94 18.88 14.97
CA ARG A 199 0.21 19.61 16.04
C ARG A 199 1.05 20.72 16.65
N GLY A 200 2.33 20.47 16.87
CA GLY A 200 3.28 21.47 17.38
C GLY A 200 3.44 22.66 16.44
N ALA A 201 3.57 22.41 15.14
CA ALA A 201 3.68 23.46 14.12
C ALA A 201 2.39 24.30 14.02
N ALA A 202 1.23 23.65 14.12
CA ALA A 202 -0.07 24.35 14.06
C ALA A 202 -0.36 25.22 15.30
N ASN A 203 0.12 24.79 16.48
CA ASN A 203 -0.07 25.49 17.75
C ASN A 203 1.08 26.44 18.09
N GLY A 204 2.15 26.46 17.29
CA GLY A 204 3.33 27.28 17.53
C GLY A 204 2.98 28.74 17.74
N ALA A 205 3.47 29.34 18.84
CA ALA A 205 3.23 30.71 19.22
C ALA A 205 3.58 31.66 18.05
N ALA A 206 2.69 32.60 17.78
CA ALA A 206 3.03 33.73 16.97
C ALA A 206 4.27 34.40 17.57
N THR A 207 5.44 34.20 16.99
CA THR A 207 6.61 35.01 17.31
C THR A 207 6.20 36.43 16.98
N LYS A 208 5.92 37.23 18.02
CA LYS A 208 5.71 38.68 17.85
C LYS A 208 6.96 39.21 17.20
N ARG A 209 6.85 39.66 15.95
CA ARG A 209 7.82 40.55 15.33
C ARG A 209 7.65 41.95 15.88
#